data_2ca82687f0aa904091857856a268b7ad
#
_entry.id   2ca82687f0aa904091857856a268b7ad
#
_cell.length_a   1.000
_cell.length_b   1.000
_cell.length_c   1.000
_cell.angle_alpha   90.00
_cell.angle_beta   90.00
_cell.angle_gamma   90.00
#
_symmetry.space_group_name_H-M   'P 1'
#
loop_
_entity.id
_entity.type
_entity.pdbx_description
1 polymer ?
#
loop_
_entity_poly.entity_id
_entity_poly.type
_entity_poly.pdbx_seq_one_letter_code
_entity_poly.pdbx_strand_id
1 'polypeptide(L)'
;MLILGISFGHSSAAVLLVNGKIKDAVEEEKLSRIKGHATFPQMAIDYILKKNNLLPEDIDRIAIGCKDIAEWSYFYRNLNKYFKKTGIFHKGVGLYYDGVKQCFPFIDNRSVLTRAFYKYVSALGFHKEKIELIDHHLAHAASAYYSSQWRECAIFTSDGKGDGLSGTFSIGINGTMRCCDKIKDLNLPEVKEITYAS
;
A
#
# COMPACT_ATOMS: atom_id res chain seq x y z
N MET A 1 17.14 -13.94 -2.36
CA MET A 1 16.00 -13.38 -1.62
C MET A 1 15.03 -12.75 -2.60
N LEU A 2 13.77 -13.19 -2.56
CA LEU A 2 12.67 -12.71 -3.39
C LEU A 2 11.74 -11.85 -2.53
N ILE A 3 11.58 -10.58 -2.90
CA ILE A 3 10.70 -9.65 -2.19
C ILE A 3 9.62 -9.18 -3.16
N LEU A 4 8.36 -9.30 -2.75
CA LEU A 4 7.23 -8.74 -3.46
C LEU A 4 6.81 -7.43 -2.77
N GLY A 5 7.03 -6.30 -3.45
CA GLY A 5 6.54 -5.00 -3.01
C GLY A 5 5.13 -4.77 -3.55
N ILE A 6 4.23 -4.28 -2.70
CA ILE A 6 2.83 -4.02 -3.04
C ILE A 6 2.46 -2.61 -2.62
N SER A 7 1.96 -1.84 -3.58
CA SER A 7 1.26 -0.58 -3.35
C SER A 7 -0.20 -0.78 -3.74
N PHE A 8 -1.14 -0.43 -2.86
CA PHE A 8 -2.56 -0.50 -3.15
C PHE A 8 -3.27 0.78 -2.70
N GLY A 9 -4.46 0.99 -3.23
CA GLY A 9 -5.17 2.24 -3.09
C GLY A 9 -5.13 3.02 -4.39
N HIS A 10 -4.68 4.25 -4.36
CA HIS A 10 -4.52 5.06 -5.57
C HIS A 10 -3.32 4.56 -6.39
N SER A 11 -3.55 4.27 -7.68
CA SER A 11 -2.50 3.76 -8.60
C SER A 11 -1.80 2.49 -8.11
N SER A 12 -2.58 1.45 -7.90
CA SER A 12 -2.10 0.16 -7.39
C SER A 12 -1.04 -0.48 -8.27
N ALA A 13 -0.01 -1.08 -7.67
CA ALA A 13 1.11 -1.68 -8.38
C ALA A 13 1.73 -2.83 -7.57
N ALA A 14 2.44 -3.71 -8.27
CA ALA A 14 3.30 -4.71 -7.67
C ALA A 14 4.70 -4.66 -8.30
N VAL A 15 5.71 -5.00 -7.51
CA VAL A 15 7.11 -5.05 -7.92
C VAL A 15 7.79 -6.28 -7.33
N LEU A 16 8.59 -6.98 -8.13
CA LEU A 16 9.44 -8.08 -7.70
C LEU A 16 10.87 -7.63 -7.62
N LEU A 17 11.46 -7.77 -6.44
CA LEU A 17 12.90 -7.62 -6.25
C LEU A 17 13.55 -8.99 -6.10
N VAL A 18 14.66 -9.19 -6.80
CA VAL A 18 15.51 -10.37 -6.70
C VAL A 18 16.89 -9.93 -6.24
N ASN A 19 17.29 -10.36 -5.04
CA ASN A 19 18.58 -9.99 -4.45
C ASN A 19 18.84 -8.47 -4.45
N GLY A 20 17.83 -7.69 -4.09
CA GLY A 20 17.90 -6.23 -3.98
C GLY A 20 17.80 -5.47 -5.31
N LYS A 21 17.60 -6.16 -6.45
CA LYS A 21 17.41 -5.52 -7.75
C LYS A 21 15.98 -5.68 -8.25
N ILE A 22 15.42 -4.63 -8.83
CA ILE A 22 14.10 -4.69 -9.46
C ILE A 22 14.18 -5.64 -10.66
N LYS A 23 13.40 -6.72 -10.62
CA LYS A 23 13.27 -7.69 -11.70
C LYS A 23 12.09 -7.39 -12.60
N ASP A 24 10.93 -7.12 -12.01
CA ASP A 24 9.69 -6.78 -12.70
C ASP A 24 8.90 -5.76 -11.87
N ALA A 25 8.18 -4.86 -12.54
CA ALA A 25 7.24 -3.94 -11.93
C ALA A 25 6.07 -3.70 -12.88
N VAL A 26 4.85 -3.68 -12.37
CA VAL A 26 3.66 -3.42 -13.18
C VAL A 26 2.56 -2.76 -12.35
N GLU A 27 1.89 -1.79 -12.95
CA GLU A 27 0.69 -1.16 -12.40
C GLU A 27 -0.56 -1.98 -12.76
N GLU A 28 -1.49 -2.06 -11.83
CA GLU A 28 -2.77 -2.77 -12.03
C GLU A 28 -3.55 -2.22 -13.22
N GLU A 29 -3.51 -0.90 -13.46
CA GLU A 29 -4.19 -0.25 -14.57
C GLU A 29 -3.72 -0.72 -15.95
N LYS A 30 -2.46 -1.13 -16.09
CA LYS A 30 -1.92 -1.62 -17.37
C LYS A 30 -2.54 -2.96 -17.77
N LEU A 31 -2.97 -3.74 -16.78
CA LEU A 31 -3.58 -5.04 -16.98
C LEU A 31 -5.11 -4.94 -16.99
N SER A 32 -5.69 -4.20 -16.08
CA SER A 32 -7.13 -4.03 -15.95
C SER A 32 -7.74 -3.10 -17.00
N ARG A 33 -6.92 -2.23 -17.62
CA ARG A 33 -7.34 -1.16 -18.56
C ARG A 33 -8.25 -0.11 -17.93
N ILE A 34 -8.24 0.01 -16.62
CA ILE A 34 -8.97 1.03 -15.85
C ILE A 34 -7.96 2.04 -15.34
N LYS A 35 -7.98 3.28 -15.87
CA LYS A 35 -7.04 4.33 -15.46
C LYS A 35 -7.20 4.67 -13.98
N GLY A 36 -6.06 4.78 -13.28
CA GLY A 36 -6.04 5.06 -11.84
C GLY A 36 -6.71 3.97 -11.01
N HIS A 37 -6.64 2.70 -11.44
CA HIS A 37 -7.33 1.59 -10.77
C HIS A 37 -6.90 1.47 -9.32
N ALA A 38 -7.75 1.96 -8.43
CA ALA A 38 -7.54 1.98 -6.99
C ALA A 38 -8.10 0.70 -6.36
N THR A 39 -7.25 -0.31 -6.21
CA THR A 39 -7.62 -1.63 -5.69
C THR A 39 -6.42 -2.33 -5.06
N PHE A 40 -6.61 -3.53 -4.54
CA PHE A 40 -5.48 -4.44 -4.30
C PHE A 40 -4.99 -4.96 -5.67
N PRO A 41 -3.67 -4.91 -5.97
CA PRO A 41 -3.14 -5.16 -7.32
C PRO A 41 -3.05 -6.67 -7.63
N GLN A 42 -4.19 -7.35 -7.64
CA GLN A 42 -4.25 -8.79 -7.85
C GLN A 42 -3.72 -9.21 -9.22
N MET A 43 -4.13 -8.50 -10.30
CA MET A 43 -3.68 -8.84 -11.65
C MET A 43 -2.18 -8.59 -11.82
N ALA A 44 -1.65 -7.53 -11.19
CA ALA A 44 -0.23 -7.22 -11.21
C ALA A 44 0.59 -8.30 -10.48
N ILE A 45 0.13 -8.76 -9.33
CA ILE A 45 0.75 -9.85 -8.56
C ILE A 45 0.73 -11.15 -9.39
N ASP A 46 -0.43 -11.54 -9.90
CA ASP A 46 -0.59 -12.78 -10.70
C ASP A 46 0.29 -12.74 -11.95
N TYR A 47 0.37 -11.58 -12.63
CA TYR A 47 1.22 -11.39 -13.78
C TYR A 47 2.71 -11.57 -13.44
N ILE A 48 3.19 -10.93 -12.35
CA ILE A 48 4.58 -11.02 -11.92
C ILE A 48 4.95 -12.47 -11.55
N LEU A 49 4.12 -13.14 -10.75
CA LEU A 49 4.35 -14.52 -10.34
C LEU A 49 4.39 -15.45 -11.55
N LYS A 50 3.38 -15.36 -12.43
CA LYS A 50 3.32 -16.20 -13.65
C LYS A 50 4.49 -15.95 -14.58
N LYS A 51 4.86 -14.70 -14.83
CA LYS A 51 5.97 -14.33 -15.73
C LYS A 51 7.32 -14.89 -15.26
N ASN A 52 7.52 -14.98 -13.94
CA ASN A 52 8.75 -15.45 -13.33
C ASN A 52 8.69 -16.93 -12.91
N ASN A 53 7.62 -17.67 -13.23
CA ASN A 53 7.38 -19.05 -12.81
C ASN A 53 7.51 -19.24 -11.29
N LEU A 54 6.93 -18.31 -10.52
CA LEU A 54 6.93 -18.30 -9.06
C LEU A 54 5.54 -18.64 -8.52
N LEU A 55 5.52 -19.33 -7.39
CA LEU A 55 4.34 -19.50 -6.55
C LEU A 55 4.38 -18.50 -5.38
N PRO A 56 3.23 -18.19 -4.75
CA PRO A 56 3.21 -17.30 -3.57
C PRO A 56 4.15 -17.74 -2.45
N GLU A 57 4.33 -19.04 -2.27
CA GLU A 57 5.22 -19.64 -1.26
C GLU A 57 6.71 -19.40 -1.53
N ASP A 58 7.12 -19.16 -2.78
CA ASP A 58 8.51 -18.87 -3.15
C ASP A 58 8.96 -17.47 -2.71
N ILE A 59 8.00 -16.58 -2.45
CA ILE A 59 8.30 -15.23 -1.99
C ILE A 59 8.81 -15.27 -0.55
N ASP A 60 10.00 -14.71 -0.33
CA ASP A 60 10.62 -14.67 0.99
C ASP A 60 10.00 -13.60 1.90
N ARG A 61 9.68 -12.42 1.34
CA ARG A 61 9.09 -11.27 2.04
C ARG A 61 8.10 -10.52 1.16
N ILE A 62 7.08 -9.95 1.79
CA ILE A 62 6.09 -9.09 1.15
C ILE A 62 6.13 -7.75 1.87
N ALA A 63 6.53 -6.69 1.16
CA ALA A 63 6.56 -5.34 1.68
C ALA A 63 5.33 -4.56 1.18
N ILE A 64 4.56 -4.02 2.10
CA ILE A 64 3.35 -3.24 1.79
C ILE A 64 3.55 -1.81 2.25
N GLY A 65 3.46 -0.85 1.33
CA GLY A 65 3.75 0.55 1.57
C GLY A 65 2.65 1.31 2.33
N CYS A 66 2.14 0.72 3.41
CA CYS A 66 1.27 1.38 4.39
C CYS A 66 1.30 0.64 5.72
N LYS A 67 1.26 1.37 6.84
CA LYS A 67 1.06 0.82 8.18
C LYS A 67 -0.41 0.80 8.58
N ASP A 68 -1.14 1.85 8.24
CA ASP A 68 -2.56 1.95 8.55
C ASP A 68 -3.43 1.47 7.38
N ILE A 69 -3.63 0.16 7.32
CA ILE A 69 -4.51 -0.46 6.32
C ILE A 69 -5.93 0.13 6.36
N ALA A 70 -6.37 0.63 7.51
CA ALA A 70 -7.70 1.20 7.67
C ALA A 70 -7.87 2.55 6.96
N GLU A 71 -6.79 3.30 6.71
CA GLU A 71 -6.84 4.54 5.93
C GLU A 71 -7.16 4.27 4.45
N TRP A 72 -6.88 3.07 3.95
CA TRP A 72 -7.09 2.73 2.56
C TRP A 72 -8.50 2.19 2.30
N SER A 73 -9.49 3.04 2.45
CA SER A 73 -10.92 2.70 2.27
C SER A 73 -11.26 2.10 0.90
N TYR A 74 -10.45 2.36 -0.12
CA TYR A 74 -10.59 1.76 -1.46
C TYR A 74 -10.40 0.25 -1.47
N PHE A 75 -9.56 -0.28 -0.59
CA PHE A 75 -9.36 -1.71 -0.42
C PHE A 75 -10.69 -2.41 -0.09
N TYR A 76 -11.52 -1.80 0.75
CA TYR A 76 -12.77 -2.42 1.23
C TYR A 76 -13.88 -2.51 0.19
N ARG A 77 -13.95 -1.57 -0.74
CA ARG A 77 -14.92 -1.64 -1.86
C ARG A 77 -14.67 -2.88 -2.72
N ASN A 78 -13.41 -3.28 -2.88
CA ASN A 78 -13.03 -4.43 -3.69
C ASN A 78 -13.04 -5.74 -2.91
N LEU A 79 -12.79 -5.73 -1.60
CA LEU A 79 -13.02 -6.88 -0.74
C LEU A 79 -14.47 -7.35 -0.81
N ASN A 80 -15.44 -6.46 -0.84
CA ASN A 80 -16.85 -6.82 -1.01
C ASN A 80 -17.09 -7.63 -2.29
N LYS A 81 -16.41 -7.31 -3.39
CA LYS A 81 -16.53 -8.02 -4.66
C LYS A 81 -15.91 -9.42 -4.59
N TYR A 82 -14.80 -9.56 -3.87
CA TYR A 82 -14.11 -10.84 -3.65
C TYR A 82 -14.90 -11.76 -2.72
N PHE A 83 -15.34 -11.25 -1.58
CA PHE A 83 -16.14 -12.01 -0.61
C PHE A 83 -17.54 -12.36 -1.16
N LYS A 84 -18.06 -11.65 -2.13
CA LYS A 84 -19.25 -12.07 -2.88
C LYS A 84 -19.10 -13.42 -3.55
N LYS A 85 -17.92 -13.71 -4.07
CA LYS A 85 -17.62 -15.00 -4.70
C LYS A 85 -17.40 -16.13 -3.69
N THR A 86 -16.91 -15.82 -2.49
CA THR A 86 -16.54 -16.84 -1.48
C THR A 86 -17.60 -17.10 -0.41
N GLY A 87 -18.70 -16.38 -0.42
CA GLY A 87 -19.92 -16.69 0.37
C GLY A 87 -19.85 -16.46 1.89
N ILE A 88 -18.69 -16.24 2.47
CA ILE A 88 -18.48 -16.41 3.92
C ILE A 88 -18.56 -15.10 4.75
N PHE A 89 -18.34 -13.93 4.18
CA PHE A 89 -18.23 -12.69 5.00
C PHE A 89 -19.09 -11.51 4.54
N HIS A 90 -20.00 -11.77 3.64
CA HIS A 90 -20.59 -10.76 2.77
C HIS A 90 -21.48 -9.71 3.40
N LYS A 91 -22.21 -10.03 4.44
CA LYS A 91 -23.18 -9.10 5.04
C LYS A 91 -22.57 -8.25 6.17
N GLY A 92 -21.50 -8.72 6.81
CA GLY A 92 -20.91 -8.05 7.96
C GLY A 92 -20.01 -6.86 7.62
N VAL A 93 -19.10 -7.02 6.68
CA VAL A 93 -18.07 -5.99 6.40
C VAL A 93 -18.62 -4.82 5.60
N GLY A 94 -19.46 -5.06 4.61
CA GLY A 94 -20.09 -4.00 3.81
C GLY A 94 -21.12 -3.19 4.59
N LEU A 95 -22.03 -3.87 5.30
CA LEU A 95 -23.01 -3.23 6.20
C LEU A 95 -22.34 -2.47 7.35
N TYR A 96 -21.20 -2.98 7.81
CA TYR A 96 -20.44 -2.36 8.86
C TYR A 96 -19.75 -1.07 8.37
N TYR A 97 -19.21 -1.05 7.17
CA TYR A 97 -18.52 0.13 6.64
C TYR A 97 -19.46 1.26 6.24
N ASP A 98 -20.57 0.92 5.57
CA ASP A 98 -21.52 1.94 5.10
C ASP A 98 -22.51 2.39 6.18
N GLY A 99 -22.85 1.51 7.12
CA GLY A 99 -23.82 1.79 8.18
C GLY A 99 -23.22 2.11 9.54
N VAL A 100 -22.26 1.30 9.99
CA VAL A 100 -21.75 1.41 11.38
C VAL A 100 -20.77 2.58 11.53
N LYS A 101 -19.95 2.88 10.54
CA LYS A 101 -19.03 4.04 10.59
C LYS A 101 -19.80 5.37 10.61
N GLN A 102 -20.95 5.43 9.92
CA GLN A 102 -21.82 6.61 9.97
C GLN A 102 -22.55 6.75 11.32
N CYS A 103 -22.95 5.63 11.93
CA CYS A 103 -23.69 5.64 13.18
C CYS A 103 -22.81 5.66 14.43
N PHE A 104 -21.59 5.11 14.33
CA PHE A 104 -20.68 4.95 15.48
C PHE A 104 -19.23 5.32 15.11
N PRO A 105 -18.92 6.61 14.93
CA PRO A 105 -17.59 7.06 14.51
C PRO A 105 -16.46 6.77 15.52
N PHE A 106 -16.80 6.36 16.76
CA PHE A 106 -15.84 6.12 17.84
C PHE A 106 -15.41 4.64 17.95
N ILE A 107 -15.96 3.73 17.15
CA ILE A 107 -15.51 2.33 17.17
C ILE A 107 -14.23 2.22 16.36
N ASP A 108 -13.11 1.98 17.04
CA ASP A 108 -11.83 1.70 16.38
C ASP A 108 -11.86 0.34 15.70
N ASN A 109 -11.98 0.36 14.39
CA ASN A 109 -12.08 -0.81 13.53
C ASN A 109 -10.75 -1.32 13.00
N ARG A 110 -9.64 -0.65 13.31
CA ARG A 110 -8.32 -0.93 12.73
C ARG A 110 -7.93 -2.39 12.89
N SER A 111 -8.16 -2.96 14.07
CA SER A 111 -7.83 -4.38 14.33
C SER A 111 -8.65 -5.36 13.49
N VAL A 112 -9.94 -5.08 13.28
CA VAL A 112 -10.84 -5.92 12.47
C VAL A 112 -10.43 -5.87 11.00
N LEU A 113 -10.13 -4.67 10.51
CA LEU A 113 -9.75 -4.43 9.12
C LEU A 113 -8.38 -5.04 8.81
N THR A 114 -7.42 -4.87 9.70
CA THR A 114 -6.09 -5.49 9.59
C THR A 114 -6.20 -7.03 9.59
N ARG A 115 -7.07 -7.60 10.44
CA ARG A 115 -7.31 -9.04 10.44
C ARG A 115 -7.96 -9.53 9.15
N ALA A 116 -8.92 -8.78 8.60
CA ALA A 116 -9.56 -9.10 7.32
C ALA A 116 -8.55 -9.04 6.17
N PHE A 117 -7.64 -8.05 6.19
CA PHE A 117 -6.56 -7.94 5.23
C PHE A 117 -5.63 -9.16 5.25
N TYR A 118 -5.11 -9.54 6.41
CA TYR A 118 -4.27 -10.74 6.51
C TYR A 118 -4.98 -12.01 6.06
N LYS A 119 -6.27 -12.15 6.39
CA LYS A 119 -7.07 -13.28 5.90
C LYS A 119 -7.19 -13.28 4.37
N TYR A 120 -7.39 -12.10 3.78
CA TYR A 120 -7.44 -11.96 2.33
C TYR A 120 -6.11 -12.35 1.68
N VAL A 121 -4.99 -11.79 2.14
CA VAL A 121 -3.66 -12.07 1.57
C VAL A 121 -3.28 -13.54 1.78
N SER A 122 -3.66 -14.15 2.91
CA SER A 122 -3.47 -15.59 3.13
C SER A 122 -4.30 -16.46 2.17
N ALA A 123 -5.50 -16.01 1.80
CA ALA A 123 -6.32 -16.72 0.80
C ALA A 123 -5.73 -16.68 -0.62
N LEU A 124 -4.78 -15.77 -0.87
CA LEU A 124 -3.99 -15.71 -2.11
C LEU A 124 -2.76 -16.64 -2.09
N GLY A 125 -2.57 -17.40 -1.02
CA GLY A 125 -1.45 -18.34 -0.85
C GLY A 125 -0.22 -17.74 -0.16
N PHE A 126 -0.29 -16.50 0.33
CA PHE A 126 0.84 -15.87 1.02
C PHE A 126 0.82 -16.16 2.52
N HIS A 127 1.97 -16.42 3.10
CA HIS A 127 2.11 -16.61 4.53
C HIS A 127 2.14 -15.27 5.27
N LYS A 128 1.33 -15.13 6.31
CA LYS A 128 1.22 -13.91 7.12
C LYS A 128 2.56 -13.45 7.70
N GLU A 129 3.39 -14.39 8.09
CA GLU A 129 4.69 -14.16 8.73
C GLU A 129 5.71 -13.51 7.78
N LYS A 130 5.45 -13.58 6.48
CA LYS A 130 6.29 -12.96 5.43
C LYS A 130 5.86 -11.52 5.11
N ILE A 131 4.75 -11.04 5.67
CA ILE A 131 4.17 -9.73 5.36
C ILE A 131 4.70 -8.68 6.33
N GLU A 132 5.27 -7.62 5.78
CA GLU A 132 5.75 -6.44 6.50
C GLU A 132 4.98 -5.21 6.02
N LEU A 133 4.38 -4.51 6.98
CA LEU A 133 3.73 -3.23 6.75
C LEU A 133 4.77 -2.12 6.92
N ILE A 134 5.07 -1.42 5.85
CA ILE A 134 6.07 -0.36 5.79
C ILE A 134 5.37 1.00 5.90
N ASP A 135 5.93 1.89 6.71
CA ASP A 135 5.45 3.29 6.78
C ASP A 135 5.37 3.90 5.37
N HIS A 136 4.25 4.54 5.06
CA HIS A 136 3.96 5.06 3.73
C HIS A 136 5.04 6.02 3.22
N HIS A 137 5.41 7.01 4.03
CA HIS A 137 6.46 7.97 3.66
C HIS A 137 7.86 7.35 3.65
N LEU A 138 8.11 6.32 4.46
CA LEU A 138 9.35 5.55 4.37
C LEU A 138 9.44 4.80 3.05
N ALA A 139 8.33 4.23 2.56
CA ALA A 139 8.28 3.57 1.25
C ALA A 139 8.57 4.55 0.11
N HIS A 140 8.00 5.78 0.16
CA HIS A 140 8.32 6.85 -0.79
C HIS A 140 9.79 7.24 -0.74
N ALA A 141 10.34 7.51 0.45
CA ALA A 141 11.73 7.87 0.63
C ALA A 141 12.68 6.77 0.13
N ALA A 142 12.35 5.50 0.42
CA ALA A 142 13.12 4.35 -0.03
C ALA A 142 13.13 4.23 -1.56
N SER A 143 11.99 4.41 -2.19
CA SER A 143 11.90 4.36 -3.66
C SER A 143 12.75 5.45 -4.32
N ALA A 144 12.77 6.66 -3.77
CA ALA A 144 13.60 7.75 -4.26
C ALA A 144 15.09 7.49 -4.03
N TYR A 145 15.46 7.13 -2.81
CA TYR A 145 16.87 6.96 -2.44
C TYR A 145 17.55 5.79 -3.14
N TYR A 146 16.97 4.59 -3.03
CA TYR A 146 17.61 3.38 -3.56
C TYR A 146 17.58 3.30 -5.09
N SER A 147 16.74 4.09 -5.77
CA SER A 147 16.75 4.20 -7.24
C SER A 147 17.67 5.32 -7.76
N SER A 148 18.04 6.30 -6.93
CA SER A 148 18.84 7.46 -7.33
C SER A 148 20.33 7.16 -7.58
N GLN A 149 20.85 6.08 -7.01
CA GLN A 149 22.29 5.73 -6.97
C GLN A 149 23.15 6.74 -6.19
N TRP A 150 22.57 7.72 -5.50
CA TRP A 150 23.31 8.66 -4.68
C TRP A 150 23.74 8.02 -3.37
N ARG A 151 24.99 8.28 -2.97
CA ARG A 151 25.50 7.79 -1.67
C ARG A 151 25.01 8.63 -0.51
N GLU A 152 24.89 9.94 -0.75
CA GLU A 152 24.46 10.90 0.27
C GLU A 152 23.47 11.87 -0.34
N CYS A 153 22.30 12.05 0.30
CA CYS A 153 21.30 13.02 -0.13
C CYS A 153 20.29 13.33 0.99
N ALA A 154 19.70 14.50 0.87
CA ALA A 154 18.47 14.83 1.56
C ALA A 154 17.27 14.27 0.77
N ILE A 155 16.29 13.73 1.47
CA ILE A 155 15.11 13.11 0.89
C ILE A 155 13.88 13.78 1.49
N PHE A 156 13.09 14.41 0.66
CA PHE A 156 11.81 14.98 1.05
C PHE A 156 10.67 14.20 0.41
N THR A 157 9.69 13.81 1.20
CA THR A 157 8.47 13.20 0.71
C THR A 157 7.30 14.14 0.97
N SER A 158 6.41 14.29 -0.02
CA SER A 158 5.17 15.05 0.11
C SER A 158 4.04 14.28 -0.55
N ASP A 159 2.95 14.10 0.17
CA ASP A 159 1.75 13.43 -0.31
C ASP A 159 0.52 14.09 0.31
N GLY A 160 -0.66 13.83 -0.27
CA GLY A 160 -1.92 14.33 0.28
C GLY A 160 -2.17 13.78 1.69
N LYS A 161 -1.98 12.47 1.88
CA LYS A 161 -2.09 11.78 3.15
C LYS A 161 -1.56 10.36 3.05
N GLY A 162 -0.76 9.94 4.03
CA GLY A 162 -0.31 8.55 4.17
C GLY A 162 0.13 8.24 5.60
N ASP A 163 -0.51 7.26 6.24
CA ASP A 163 -0.25 6.85 7.63
C ASP A 163 -0.30 8.04 8.63
N GLY A 164 -1.23 9.00 8.40
CA GLY A 164 -1.41 10.18 9.25
C GLY A 164 -0.37 11.28 9.06
N LEU A 165 0.42 11.23 8.00
CA LEU A 165 1.43 12.22 7.65
C LEU A 165 1.17 12.79 6.26
N SER A 166 1.58 14.03 6.03
CA SER A 166 1.61 14.69 4.71
C SER A 166 3.01 14.77 4.13
N GLY A 167 4.04 14.41 4.88
CA GLY A 167 5.40 14.40 4.39
C GLY A 167 6.43 14.00 5.45
N THR A 168 7.65 13.74 4.97
CA THR A 168 8.80 13.50 5.83
C THR A 168 10.06 14.11 5.24
N PHE A 169 11.00 14.45 6.13
CA PHE A 169 12.36 14.79 5.76
C PHE A 169 13.30 13.70 6.27
N SER A 170 14.12 13.16 5.39
CA SER A 170 15.06 12.07 5.68
C SER A 170 16.44 12.38 5.09
N ILE A 171 17.46 11.69 5.61
CA ILE A 171 18.82 11.72 5.09
C ILE A 171 19.21 10.29 4.71
N GLY A 172 19.72 10.15 3.48
CA GLY A 172 20.34 8.92 2.99
C GLY A 172 21.85 9.03 3.05
N ILE A 173 22.54 8.06 3.66
CA ILE A 173 24.00 8.00 3.75
C ILE A 173 24.45 6.55 3.57
N ASN A 174 25.29 6.32 2.57
CA ASN A 174 25.94 5.01 2.31
C ASN A 174 24.98 3.81 2.35
N GLY A 175 23.83 3.92 1.71
CA GLY A 175 22.83 2.84 1.62
C GLY A 175 21.92 2.72 2.83
N THR A 176 22.00 3.63 3.80
CA THR A 176 21.13 3.69 4.98
C THR A 176 20.29 4.96 4.95
N MET A 177 19.02 4.88 5.31
CA MET A 177 18.15 6.04 5.46
C MET A 177 17.75 6.27 6.90
N ARG A 178 17.68 7.54 7.29
CA ARG A 178 17.18 7.97 8.59
C ARG A 178 16.16 9.09 8.41
N CYS A 179 14.96 8.90 8.92
CA CYS A 179 13.95 9.95 9.03
C CYS A 179 14.38 10.96 10.10
N CYS A 180 14.45 12.22 9.75
CA CYS A 180 14.84 13.31 10.63
C CYS A 180 13.64 14.07 11.19
N ASP A 181 12.61 14.28 10.35
CA ASP A 181 11.41 15.02 10.72
C ASP A 181 10.16 14.50 10.01
N LYS A 182 8.99 14.75 10.61
CA LYS A 182 7.68 14.32 10.14
C LYS A 182 6.70 15.46 10.12
N ILE A 183 6.11 15.70 8.96
CA ILE A 183 5.05 16.69 8.77
C ILE A 183 3.72 15.97 9.02
N LYS A 184 3.10 16.26 10.17
CA LYS A 184 1.78 15.70 10.50
C LYS A 184 0.74 16.22 9.52
N ASP A 185 -0.27 15.39 9.32
CA ASP A 185 -1.46 15.75 8.56
C ASP A 185 -2.05 17.05 9.17
N LEU A 186 -1.88 18.13 8.48
CA LEU A 186 -2.54 19.37 8.83
C LEU A 186 -4.00 19.18 8.41
N ASN A 187 -4.88 18.84 9.36
CA ASN A 187 -6.30 19.09 9.21
C ASN A 187 -6.49 20.60 9.07
N LEU A 188 -6.18 21.12 7.90
CA LEU A 188 -6.53 22.48 7.53
C LEU A 188 -8.01 22.46 7.16
N PRO A 189 -8.89 23.05 7.98
CA PRO A 189 -10.31 23.13 7.64
C PRO A 189 -10.57 23.97 6.38
N GLU A 190 -9.57 24.71 5.88
CA GLU A 190 -9.74 25.64 4.76
C GLU A 190 -8.44 25.84 3.95
N VAL A 191 -8.11 24.88 3.05
CA VAL A 191 -7.40 25.25 1.83
C VAL A 191 -8.34 24.97 0.68
N LYS A 192 -9.29 25.87 0.45
CA LYS A 192 -10.25 25.78 -0.66
C LYS A 192 -9.68 26.18 -2.01
N GLU A 193 -8.50 26.78 -2.08
CA GLU A 193 -7.89 27.18 -3.35
C GLU A 193 -6.36 27.17 -3.27
N ILE A 194 -5.74 26.12 -3.80
CA ILE A 194 -4.42 26.28 -4.38
C ILE A 194 -4.66 26.55 -5.87
N THR A 195 -4.77 27.82 -6.23
CA THR A 195 -4.70 28.25 -7.63
C THR A 195 -3.26 28.05 -8.09
N TYR A 196 -3.04 27.11 -8.99
CA TYR A 196 -1.82 27.10 -9.77
C TYR A 196 -1.80 28.35 -10.63
N ALA A 197 -0.96 29.31 -10.29
CA ALA A 197 -0.63 30.40 -11.22
C ALA A 197 0.21 29.80 -12.33
N SER A 198 -0.32 29.85 -13.54
CA SER A 198 0.32 29.50 -14.79
C SER A 198 1.53 30.40 -15.11
#